data_be0e49bf5a70ec67f8f04fa54972d97d
#
_entry.id   be0e49bf5a70ec67f8f04fa54972d97d
#
_cell.length_a   1.000
_cell.length_b   1.000
_cell.length_c   1.000
_cell.angle_alpha   90.00
_cell.angle_beta   90.00
_cell.angle_gamma   90.00
#
_symmetry.space_group_name_H-M   'P 1'
#
loop_
_entity.id
_entity.type
_entity.pdbx_description
1 polymer ?
#
loop_
_entity_poly.entity_id
_entity_poly.type
_entity_poly.pdbx_seq_one_letter_code
_entity_poly.pdbx_strand_id
1 'polypeptide(L)'
;KFIDKLCAALTDLKNEGNDVILVTSGAVGVGKYRMNLQDKQLTISEKQAMAAIGQGLLLHIYEKNFLEYGQMSAQLLLTREDIKIRRRFLNARNTLLELLKLGVIPIVNENDSVANDEIQFGDNDTLAALVAVLSDADMAVLFTDIDGLYTANPALKKDAQKIDVVEKITEEIEIMAGSAISKVGTGGMRTKIEAAKIATNAGISMVVASRNEVGMLHEIVAGKKIGTLFKATHRPLHARKSWILYGSEAEGVVVVDDGAKRALQEKGRSLLPSGIVDVQGDFDRGAIVAIADLQGNRFAKGITNYSSLFVERIKGLKSDCITQKYLDYTEEEVIHRDNL
;
A
#
# COMPACT_ATOMS: atom_id res chain seq x y z
N LYS A 1 -19.01 -7.58 20.00
CA LYS A 1 -18.80 -8.99 19.56
C LYS A 1 -17.69 -9.17 18.51
N PHE A 2 -17.67 -8.39 17.39
CA PHE A 2 -16.60 -8.53 16.37
C PHE A 2 -15.27 -8.00 16.90
N ILE A 3 -15.23 -6.74 17.34
CA ILE A 3 -14.00 -6.09 17.87
C ILE A 3 -13.44 -6.88 19.05
N ASP A 4 -14.26 -7.32 19.96
CA ASP A 4 -13.85 -8.14 21.10
C ASP A 4 -13.18 -9.46 20.65
N LYS A 5 -13.80 -10.23 19.75
CA LYS A 5 -13.16 -11.42 19.16
C LYS A 5 -11.86 -11.12 18.43
N LEU A 6 -11.79 -10.00 17.72
CA LEU A 6 -10.59 -9.58 17.01
C LEU A 6 -9.47 -9.25 18.01
N CYS A 7 -9.77 -8.47 19.05
CA CYS A 7 -8.77 -8.13 20.08
C CYS A 7 -8.27 -9.39 20.82
N ALA A 8 -9.16 -10.34 21.12
CA ALA A 8 -8.76 -11.63 21.70
C ALA A 8 -7.80 -12.39 20.77
N ALA A 9 -8.17 -12.58 19.50
CA ALA A 9 -7.35 -13.32 18.54
C ALA A 9 -5.98 -12.65 18.29
N LEU A 10 -5.92 -11.31 18.23
CA LEU A 10 -4.67 -10.57 18.10
C LEU A 10 -3.81 -10.67 19.36
N THR A 11 -4.45 -10.68 20.53
CA THR A 11 -3.75 -10.88 21.81
C THR A 11 -3.13 -12.28 21.90
N ASP A 12 -3.86 -13.30 21.47
CA ASP A 12 -3.35 -14.68 21.45
C ASP A 12 -2.10 -14.78 20.57
N LEU A 13 -2.14 -14.26 19.33
CA LEU A 13 -0.97 -14.23 18.45
C LEU A 13 0.20 -13.48 19.08
N LYS A 14 -0.05 -12.34 19.72
CA LYS A 14 0.99 -11.57 20.37
C LYS A 14 1.61 -12.32 21.53
N ASN A 15 0.82 -13.01 22.35
CA ASN A 15 1.30 -13.83 23.47
C ASN A 15 2.13 -15.04 22.99
N GLU A 16 1.96 -15.48 21.76
CA GLU A 16 2.79 -16.48 21.08
C GLU A 16 4.12 -15.93 20.55
N GLY A 17 4.39 -14.64 20.75
CA GLY A 17 5.63 -13.99 20.36
C GLY A 17 5.62 -13.33 18.99
N ASN A 18 4.44 -13.17 18.38
CA ASN A 18 4.31 -12.44 17.11
C ASN A 18 4.18 -10.94 17.35
N ASP A 19 4.76 -10.14 16.45
CA ASP A 19 4.45 -8.72 16.33
C ASP A 19 3.13 -8.53 15.58
N VAL A 20 2.23 -7.73 16.14
CA VAL A 20 0.86 -7.57 15.63
C VAL A 20 0.57 -6.10 15.39
N ILE A 21 0.05 -5.79 14.20
CA ILE A 21 -0.41 -4.47 13.78
C ILE A 21 -1.87 -4.58 13.33
N LEU A 22 -2.73 -3.73 13.85
CA LEU A 22 -4.12 -3.63 13.41
C LEU A 22 -4.30 -2.45 12.48
N VAL A 23 -4.76 -2.68 11.25
CA VAL A 23 -5.25 -1.61 10.36
C VAL A 23 -6.78 -1.66 10.39
N THR A 24 -7.39 -0.55 10.76
CA THR A 24 -8.85 -0.48 10.95
C THR A 24 -9.50 0.55 10.02
N SER A 25 -10.81 0.55 9.97
CA SER A 25 -11.64 1.52 9.26
C SER A 25 -12.91 1.82 10.06
N GLY A 26 -13.76 2.71 9.53
CA GLY A 26 -15.09 2.91 10.08
C GLY A 26 -15.26 4.14 10.95
N ALA A 27 -14.26 5.02 11.07
CA ALA A 27 -14.34 6.26 11.84
C ALA A 27 -15.55 7.12 11.41
N VAL A 28 -15.74 7.36 10.11
CA VAL A 28 -16.90 8.08 9.58
C VAL A 28 -18.23 7.42 9.98
N GLY A 29 -18.31 6.09 9.88
CA GLY A 29 -19.49 5.32 10.25
C GLY A 29 -19.86 5.44 11.74
N VAL A 30 -18.85 5.34 12.61
CA VAL A 30 -19.02 5.52 14.06
C VAL A 30 -19.48 6.95 14.37
N GLY A 31 -18.89 7.96 13.73
CA GLY A 31 -19.32 9.36 13.88
C GLY A 31 -20.76 9.59 13.42
N LYS A 32 -21.14 9.07 12.24
CA LYS A 32 -22.53 9.13 11.75
C LYS A 32 -23.50 8.48 12.74
N TYR A 33 -23.16 7.30 13.26
CA TYR A 33 -23.98 6.61 14.23
C TYR A 33 -24.18 7.45 15.51
N ARG A 34 -23.07 8.01 16.04
CA ARG A 34 -23.12 8.83 17.25
C ARG A 34 -23.95 10.09 17.10
N MET A 35 -23.95 10.68 15.89
CA MET A 35 -24.68 11.90 15.57
C MET A 35 -26.11 11.63 15.01
N ASN A 36 -26.56 10.37 14.96
CA ASN A 36 -27.84 9.96 14.38
C ASN A 36 -28.02 10.42 12.92
N LEU A 37 -26.95 10.31 12.11
CA LEU A 37 -26.91 10.73 10.70
C LEU A 37 -26.72 9.55 9.73
N GLN A 38 -27.14 8.32 10.09
CA GLN A 38 -26.86 7.10 9.34
C GLN A 38 -27.33 7.19 7.88
N ASP A 39 -28.53 7.74 7.65
CA ASP A 39 -29.17 7.79 6.34
C ASP A 39 -28.85 9.07 5.56
N LYS A 40 -28.11 10.00 6.18
CA LYS A 40 -27.75 11.27 5.52
C LYS A 40 -26.60 11.06 4.54
N GLN A 41 -26.75 11.58 3.31
CA GLN A 41 -25.61 11.80 2.41
C GLN A 41 -24.81 13.01 2.93
N LEU A 42 -23.52 12.80 3.13
CA LEU A 42 -22.64 13.81 3.71
C LEU A 42 -21.78 14.46 2.61
N THR A 43 -21.57 15.76 2.75
CA THR A 43 -20.52 16.49 2.03
C THR A 43 -19.13 16.04 2.52
N ILE A 44 -18.09 16.44 1.82
CA ILE A 44 -16.69 16.13 2.20
C ILE A 44 -16.41 16.64 3.61
N SER A 45 -16.67 17.91 3.89
CA SER A 45 -16.43 18.51 5.22
C SER A 45 -17.24 17.83 6.33
N GLU A 46 -18.47 17.39 6.02
CA GLU A 46 -19.27 16.63 6.99
C GLU A 46 -18.67 15.24 7.23
N LYS A 47 -18.15 14.55 6.19
CA LYS A 47 -17.43 13.28 6.37
C LYS A 47 -16.19 13.45 7.23
N GLN A 48 -15.38 14.49 6.99
CA GLN A 48 -14.20 14.83 7.80
C GLN A 48 -14.57 15.09 9.26
N ALA A 49 -15.64 15.86 9.52
CA ALA A 49 -16.15 16.07 10.86
C ALA A 49 -16.64 14.79 11.53
N MET A 50 -17.34 13.91 10.80
CA MET A 50 -17.76 12.60 11.31
C MET A 50 -16.55 11.69 11.58
N ALA A 51 -15.53 11.72 10.74
CA ALA A 51 -14.29 11.00 10.99
C ALA A 51 -13.60 11.48 12.29
N ALA A 52 -13.51 12.78 12.50
CA ALA A 52 -12.93 13.36 13.72
C ALA A 52 -13.68 12.92 14.99
N ILE A 53 -15.03 12.93 14.96
CA ILE A 53 -15.85 12.45 16.07
C ILE A 53 -15.68 10.94 16.26
N GLY A 54 -15.75 10.18 15.18
CA GLY A 54 -15.79 8.73 15.23
C GLY A 54 -14.46 8.08 15.53
N GLN A 55 -13.34 8.70 15.13
CA GLN A 55 -12.01 8.13 15.33
C GLN A 55 -11.67 7.98 16.82
N GLY A 56 -11.94 9.01 17.63
CA GLY A 56 -11.72 8.92 19.08
C GLY A 56 -12.58 7.84 19.73
N LEU A 57 -13.83 7.71 19.32
CA LEU A 57 -14.75 6.67 19.83
C LEU A 57 -14.28 5.27 19.41
N LEU A 58 -13.86 5.10 18.14
CA LEU A 58 -13.38 3.85 17.62
C LEU A 58 -12.13 3.39 18.35
N LEU A 59 -11.17 4.29 18.55
CA LEU A 59 -9.96 3.99 19.30
C LEU A 59 -10.28 3.59 20.75
N HIS A 60 -11.15 4.33 21.44
CA HIS A 60 -11.56 3.99 22.80
C HIS A 60 -12.18 2.59 22.91
N ILE A 61 -12.94 2.16 21.90
CA ILE A 61 -13.50 0.80 21.86
C ILE A 61 -12.37 -0.23 21.78
N TYR A 62 -11.37 -0.03 20.91
CA TYR A 62 -10.24 -0.93 20.80
C TYR A 62 -9.39 -0.95 22.07
N GLU A 63 -9.04 0.23 22.62
CA GLU A 63 -8.27 0.35 23.86
C GLU A 63 -8.92 -0.39 25.02
N LYS A 64 -10.23 -0.18 25.20
CA LYS A 64 -10.99 -0.89 26.24
C LYS A 64 -10.88 -2.41 26.07
N ASN A 65 -11.09 -2.93 24.85
CA ASN A 65 -11.04 -4.38 24.63
C ASN A 65 -9.62 -4.93 24.80
N PHE A 66 -8.57 -4.26 24.32
CA PHE A 66 -7.19 -4.69 24.51
C PHE A 66 -6.77 -4.66 25.97
N LEU A 67 -7.21 -3.66 26.75
CA LEU A 67 -6.94 -3.57 28.18
C LEU A 67 -7.57 -4.74 28.97
N GLU A 68 -8.74 -5.22 28.57
CA GLU A 68 -9.37 -6.41 29.18
C GLU A 68 -8.48 -7.66 29.02
N TYR A 69 -7.66 -7.72 27.97
CA TYR A 69 -6.68 -8.79 27.72
C TYR A 69 -5.26 -8.42 28.18
N GLY A 70 -5.09 -7.31 28.92
CA GLY A 70 -3.78 -6.86 29.43
C GLY A 70 -2.83 -6.35 28.37
N GLN A 71 -3.33 -5.96 27.18
CA GLN A 71 -2.52 -5.42 26.09
C GLN A 71 -2.63 -3.90 26.01
N MET A 72 -1.49 -3.27 25.72
CA MET A 72 -1.46 -1.84 25.37
C MET A 72 -1.60 -1.66 23.86
N SER A 73 -2.34 -0.63 23.45
CA SER A 73 -2.45 -0.23 22.06
C SER A 73 -2.12 1.25 21.89
N ALA A 74 -1.70 1.63 20.67
CA ALA A 74 -1.40 3.02 20.33
C ALA A 74 -1.90 3.37 18.94
N GLN A 75 -2.44 4.57 18.77
CA GLN A 75 -2.96 5.05 17.50
C GLN A 75 -1.85 5.62 16.62
N LEU A 76 -1.90 5.26 15.32
CA LEU A 76 -1.14 5.90 14.26
C LEU A 76 -2.08 6.27 13.12
N LEU A 77 -2.27 7.56 12.85
CA LEU A 77 -3.09 8.04 11.74
C LEU A 77 -2.18 8.46 10.59
N LEU A 78 -2.44 7.92 9.41
CA LEU A 78 -1.65 8.15 8.21
C LEU A 78 -2.52 8.74 7.10
N THR A 79 -1.94 9.65 6.34
CA THR A 79 -2.49 10.13 5.08
C THR A 79 -1.73 9.48 3.92
N ARG A 80 -2.26 9.57 2.71
CA ARG A 80 -1.56 9.15 1.50
C ARG A 80 -0.23 9.88 1.32
N GLU A 81 -0.14 11.15 1.72
CA GLU A 81 1.10 11.92 1.71
C GLU A 81 2.18 11.36 2.65
N ASP A 82 1.78 10.81 3.81
CA ASP A 82 2.72 10.22 4.76
C ASP A 82 3.39 8.96 4.19
N ILE A 83 2.73 8.30 3.24
CA ILE A 83 3.30 7.19 2.49
C ILE A 83 4.10 7.68 1.27
N LYS A 84 3.61 8.73 0.57
CA LYS A 84 4.26 9.27 -0.64
C LYS A 84 5.59 9.94 -0.35
N ILE A 85 5.65 10.77 0.70
CA ILE A 85 6.80 11.58 1.03
C ILE A 85 7.81 10.75 1.84
N ARG A 86 9.00 10.47 1.25
CA ARG A 86 10.00 9.58 1.85
C ARG A 86 10.33 9.89 3.31
N ARG A 87 10.50 11.15 3.67
CA ARG A 87 10.79 11.53 5.07
C ARG A 87 9.65 11.14 6.01
N ARG A 88 8.40 11.37 5.61
CA ARG A 88 7.22 11.02 6.40
C ARG A 88 7.06 9.51 6.48
N PHE A 89 7.27 8.80 5.37
CA PHE A 89 7.29 7.34 5.32
C PHE A 89 8.28 6.74 6.33
N LEU A 90 9.53 7.24 6.36
CA LEU A 90 10.55 6.77 7.31
C LEU A 90 10.19 7.09 8.76
N ASN A 91 9.61 8.26 9.03
CA ASN A 91 9.14 8.61 10.37
C ASN A 91 8.00 7.69 10.84
N ALA A 92 7.01 7.45 9.99
CA ALA A 92 5.91 6.53 10.28
C ALA A 92 6.44 5.09 10.54
N ARG A 93 7.39 4.61 9.71
CA ARG A 93 8.06 3.32 9.90
C ARG A 93 8.76 3.25 11.25
N ASN A 94 9.58 4.25 11.58
CA ASN A 94 10.34 4.26 12.83
C ASN A 94 9.41 4.26 14.05
N THR A 95 8.35 5.06 14.03
CA THR A 95 7.33 5.08 15.09
C THR A 95 6.66 3.72 15.25
N LEU A 96 6.26 3.10 14.15
CA LEU A 96 5.60 1.80 14.16
C LEU A 96 6.51 0.70 14.71
N LEU A 97 7.75 0.63 14.25
CA LEU A 97 8.73 -0.35 14.74
C LEU A 97 9.08 -0.12 16.22
N GLU A 98 9.13 1.13 16.68
CA GLU A 98 9.39 1.41 18.09
C GLU A 98 8.22 0.99 18.99
N LEU A 99 6.97 1.19 18.54
CA LEU A 99 5.79 0.68 19.26
C LEU A 99 5.83 -0.85 19.39
N LEU A 100 6.19 -1.56 18.32
CA LEU A 100 6.33 -3.03 18.35
C LEU A 100 7.41 -3.46 19.36
N LYS A 101 8.58 -2.81 19.37
CA LYS A 101 9.66 -3.09 20.35
C LYS A 101 9.21 -2.84 21.79
N LEU A 102 8.37 -1.83 22.02
CA LEU A 102 7.78 -1.55 23.34
C LEU A 102 6.69 -2.57 23.72
N GLY A 103 6.37 -3.52 22.85
CA GLY A 103 5.31 -4.49 23.06
C GLY A 103 3.90 -3.90 22.99
N VAL A 104 3.73 -2.77 22.32
CA VAL A 104 2.44 -2.09 22.11
C VAL A 104 1.84 -2.54 20.77
N ILE A 105 0.53 -2.74 20.70
CA ILE A 105 -0.18 -3.06 19.45
C ILE A 105 -0.51 -1.74 18.72
N PRO A 106 0.12 -1.44 17.57
CA PRO A 106 -0.25 -0.26 16.81
C PRO A 106 -1.62 -0.45 16.14
N ILE A 107 -2.49 0.54 16.30
CA ILE A 107 -3.79 0.65 15.61
C ILE A 107 -3.65 1.75 14.56
N VAL A 108 -3.60 1.35 13.31
CA VAL A 108 -3.41 2.25 12.16
C VAL A 108 -4.74 2.52 11.49
N ASN A 109 -5.01 3.77 11.14
CA ASN A 109 -6.14 4.15 10.30
C ASN A 109 -5.75 5.31 9.38
N GLU A 110 -6.59 5.57 8.36
CA GLU A 110 -6.46 6.79 7.57
C GLU A 110 -6.85 8.02 8.42
N ASN A 111 -6.12 9.13 8.24
CA ASN A 111 -6.49 10.41 8.84
C ASN A 111 -7.56 11.11 7.98
N ASP A 112 -8.76 10.55 7.96
CA ASP A 112 -9.90 11.07 7.21
C ASP A 112 -10.29 12.51 7.58
N SER A 113 -9.87 13.00 8.75
CA SER A 113 -10.22 14.35 9.21
C SER A 113 -9.52 15.46 8.43
N VAL A 114 -8.39 15.16 7.80
CA VAL A 114 -7.59 16.10 7.00
C VAL A 114 -7.34 15.60 5.58
N ALA A 115 -7.80 14.41 5.22
CA ALA A 115 -7.65 13.86 3.88
C ALA A 115 -8.59 14.59 2.90
N ASN A 116 -8.08 14.95 1.71
CA ASN A 116 -8.86 15.50 0.61
C ASN A 116 -9.29 14.37 -0.32
N ASP A 117 -10.45 14.49 -1.00
CA ASP A 117 -10.99 13.45 -1.91
C ASP A 117 -9.98 13.02 -3.00
N GLU A 118 -9.08 13.90 -3.43
CA GLU A 118 -8.03 13.60 -4.40
C GLU A 118 -6.84 12.83 -3.80
N ILE A 119 -6.74 12.77 -2.46
CA ILE A 119 -5.56 12.28 -1.72
C ILE A 119 -5.94 11.11 -0.80
N GLN A 120 -7.19 10.67 -0.76
CA GLN A 120 -7.60 9.50 0.02
C GLN A 120 -6.98 8.20 -0.55
N PHE A 121 -6.67 7.25 0.33
CA PHE A 121 -6.30 5.90 -0.12
C PHE A 121 -7.43 5.24 -0.93
N GLY A 122 -8.65 5.77 -0.81
CA GLY A 122 -9.85 5.24 -1.43
C GLY A 122 -10.35 3.95 -0.78
N ASP A 123 -9.45 3.23 -0.09
CA ASP A 123 -9.73 1.97 0.57
C ASP A 123 -8.64 1.61 1.59
N ASN A 124 -9.04 1.17 2.78
CA ASN A 124 -8.13 0.70 3.82
C ASN A 124 -7.44 -0.63 3.47
N ASP A 125 -7.88 -1.35 2.45
CA ASP A 125 -7.17 -2.52 1.92
C ASP A 125 -5.77 -2.12 1.41
N THR A 126 -5.71 -1.04 0.62
CA THR A 126 -4.44 -0.47 0.14
C THR A 126 -3.57 0.05 1.29
N LEU A 127 -4.18 0.75 2.26
CA LEU A 127 -3.46 1.20 3.45
C LEU A 127 -2.87 0.01 4.22
N ALA A 128 -3.63 -1.07 4.41
CA ALA A 128 -3.18 -2.27 5.09
C ALA A 128 -1.96 -2.91 4.39
N ALA A 129 -1.99 -3.02 3.06
CA ALA A 129 -0.87 -3.53 2.29
C ALA A 129 0.38 -2.63 2.40
N LEU A 130 0.21 -1.30 2.36
CA LEU A 130 1.31 -0.36 2.50
C LEU A 130 1.88 -0.36 3.93
N VAL A 131 1.05 -0.52 4.96
CA VAL A 131 1.50 -0.69 6.36
C VAL A 131 2.27 -1.99 6.51
N ALA A 132 1.83 -3.08 5.88
CA ALA A 132 2.57 -4.34 5.87
C ALA A 132 3.96 -4.17 5.24
N VAL A 133 4.07 -3.46 4.09
CA VAL A 133 5.36 -3.12 3.47
C VAL A 133 6.21 -2.23 4.37
N LEU A 134 5.60 -1.23 5.02
CA LEU A 134 6.26 -0.28 5.91
C LEU A 134 6.86 -0.96 7.14
N SER A 135 6.22 -2.01 7.64
CA SER A 135 6.64 -2.78 8.82
C SER A 135 7.53 -3.99 8.49
N ASP A 136 7.76 -4.31 7.23
CA ASP A 136 8.37 -5.57 6.77
C ASP A 136 7.63 -6.81 7.35
N ALA A 137 6.30 -6.81 7.30
CA ALA A 137 5.50 -7.89 7.83
C ALA A 137 5.69 -9.19 7.04
N ASP A 138 5.55 -10.33 7.69
CA ASP A 138 5.60 -11.66 7.04
C ASP A 138 4.28 -12.01 6.35
N MET A 139 3.17 -11.54 6.94
CA MET A 139 1.82 -11.82 6.46
C MET A 139 0.87 -10.64 6.70
N ALA A 140 -0.06 -10.45 5.77
CA ALA A 140 -1.21 -9.56 5.93
C ALA A 140 -2.51 -10.37 5.86
N VAL A 141 -3.47 -10.10 6.74
CA VAL A 141 -4.79 -10.73 6.71
C VAL A 141 -5.86 -9.65 6.58
N LEU A 142 -6.65 -9.71 5.51
CA LEU A 142 -7.79 -8.82 5.29
C LEU A 142 -9.10 -9.53 5.66
N PHE A 143 -9.74 -9.07 6.71
CA PHE A 143 -11.09 -9.49 7.06
C PHE A 143 -12.14 -8.64 6.36
N THR A 144 -13.02 -9.29 5.61
CA THR A 144 -14.03 -8.64 4.77
C THR A 144 -15.40 -9.31 4.90
N ASP A 145 -16.39 -8.84 4.17
CA ASP A 145 -17.74 -9.43 4.10
C ASP A 145 -17.82 -10.67 3.20
N ILE A 146 -16.76 -10.95 2.44
CA ILE A 146 -16.63 -12.15 1.58
C ILE A 146 -15.59 -13.11 2.16
N ASP A 147 -15.72 -14.38 1.86
CA ASP A 147 -14.86 -15.45 2.39
C ASP A 147 -13.68 -15.83 1.48
N GLY A 148 -13.40 -15.03 0.46
CA GLY A 148 -12.27 -15.21 -0.45
C GLY A 148 -12.55 -14.78 -1.89
N LEU A 149 -11.63 -15.12 -2.79
CA LEU A 149 -11.74 -14.91 -4.23
C LEU A 149 -12.46 -16.11 -4.89
N TYR A 150 -13.32 -15.81 -5.84
CA TYR A 150 -14.05 -16.80 -6.62
C TYR A 150 -13.74 -16.67 -8.12
N THR A 151 -13.89 -17.77 -8.85
CA THR A 151 -13.72 -17.80 -10.32
C THR A 151 -14.73 -16.92 -11.06
N ALA A 152 -15.84 -16.58 -10.42
CA ALA A 152 -16.85 -15.61 -10.87
C ALA A 152 -17.62 -15.10 -9.65
N ASN A 153 -18.48 -14.09 -9.84
CA ASN A 153 -19.34 -13.61 -8.77
C ASN A 153 -20.34 -14.69 -8.34
N PRO A 154 -20.26 -15.24 -7.11
CA PRO A 154 -21.12 -16.33 -6.65
C PRO A 154 -22.60 -15.93 -6.54
N ALA A 155 -22.90 -14.63 -6.44
CA ALA A 155 -24.29 -14.13 -6.45
C ALA A 155 -24.91 -14.17 -7.86
N LEU A 156 -24.10 -14.20 -8.91
CA LEU A 156 -24.53 -14.20 -10.32
C LEU A 156 -24.37 -15.57 -10.99
N LYS A 157 -23.35 -16.33 -10.60
CA LYS A 157 -23.03 -17.66 -11.19
C LYS A 157 -22.98 -18.71 -10.09
N LYS A 158 -23.91 -19.70 -10.18
CA LYS A 158 -24.01 -20.79 -9.19
C LYS A 158 -22.85 -21.79 -9.22
N ASP A 159 -22.10 -21.82 -10.32
CA ASP A 159 -20.93 -22.68 -10.55
C ASP A 159 -19.60 -21.99 -10.17
N ALA A 160 -19.67 -20.79 -9.60
CA ALA A 160 -18.49 -20.10 -9.11
C ALA A 160 -17.82 -20.90 -7.99
N GLN A 161 -16.52 -21.19 -8.16
CA GLN A 161 -15.71 -21.93 -7.19
C GLN A 161 -14.78 -20.98 -6.44
N LYS A 162 -14.62 -21.20 -5.14
CA LYS A 162 -13.65 -20.45 -4.33
C LYS A 162 -12.23 -20.87 -4.70
N ILE A 163 -11.34 -19.90 -4.78
CA ILE A 163 -9.92 -20.10 -5.05
C ILE A 163 -9.19 -20.10 -3.70
N ASP A 164 -8.66 -21.25 -3.28
CA ASP A 164 -7.96 -21.36 -2.01
C ASP A 164 -6.60 -20.66 -2.04
N VAL A 165 -5.87 -20.75 -3.17
CA VAL A 165 -4.51 -20.22 -3.31
C VAL A 165 -4.33 -19.58 -4.67
N VAL A 166 -3.79 -18.37 -4.67
CA VAL A 166 -3.31 -17.64 -5.85
C VAL A 166 -1.77 -17.61 -5.78
N GLU A 167 -1.14 -18.43 -6.64
CA GLU A 167 0.33 -18.51 -6.71
C GLU A 167 0.94 -17.23 -7.32
N LYS A 168 0.24 -16.62 -8.28
CA LYS A 168 0.64 -15.38 -8.95
C LYS A 168 -0.61 -14.63 -9.41
N ILE A 169 -0.63 -13.34 -9.19
CA ILE A 169 -1.71 -12.47 -9.69
C ILE A 169 -1.44 -12.22 -11.18
N THR A 170 -2.29 -12.80 -12.03
CA THR A 170 -2.27 -12.66 -13.49
C THR A 170 -3.38 -11.69 -13.93
N GLU A 171 -3.35 -11.29 -15.21
CA GLU A 171 -4.43 -10.48 -15.80
C GLU A 171 -5.80 -11.18 -15.68
N GLU A 172 -5.85 -12.50 -15.75
CA GLU A 172 -7.08 -13.27 -15.55
C GLU A 172 -7.66 -13.08 -14.14
N ILE A 173 -6.81 -13.11 -13.11
CA ILE A 173 -7.21 -12.85 -11.72
C ILE A 173 -7.74 -11.42 -11.56
N GLU A 174 -7.12 -10.45 -12.24
CA GLU A 174 -7.58 -9.05 -12.23
C GLU A 174 -8.94 -8.88 -12.92
N ILE A 175 -9.16 -9.56 -14.03
CA ILE A 175 -10.44 -9.55 -14.75
C ILE A 175 -11.54 -10.21 -13.90
N MET A 176 -11.25 -11.32 -13.22
CA MET A 176 -12.19 -11.97 -12.30
C MET A 176 -12.62 -11.02 -11.18
N ALA A 177 -11.69 -10.25 -10.63
CA ALA A 177 -11.97 -9.24 -9.60
C ALA A 177 -12.80 -8.05 -10.12
N GLY A 178 -12.56 -7.63 -11.37
CA GLY A 178 -13.29 -6.52 -12.01
C GLY A 178 -14.74 -6.85 -12.36
N SER A 179 -15.08 -8.13 -12.56
CA SER A 179 -16.45 -8.57 -12.85
C SER A 179 -17.35 -8.65 -11.60
N ALA A 180 -16.78 -8.57 -10.40
CA ALA A 180 -17.50 -8.63 -9.13
C ALA A 180 -17.91 -7.21 -8.66
N ILE A 181 -18.85 -6.57 -9.37
CA ILE A 181 -19.40 -5.26 -8.97
C ILE A 181 -20.30 -5.46 -7.75
N SER A 182 -19.82 -5.10 -6.55
CA SER A 182 -20.70 -4.92 -5.39
C SER A 182 -21.28 -3.50 -5.43
N LYS A 183 -22.60 -3.38 -5.32
CA LYS A 183 -23.31 -2.09 -5.28
C LYS A 183 -23.18 -1.34 -3.93
N VAL A 184 -22.49 -1.90 -2.95
CA VAL A 184 -22.42 -1.37 -1.58
C VAL A 184 -20.96 -1.40 -1.10
N GLY A 185 -20.35 -0.23 -1.03
CA GLY A 185 -19.01 -0.03 -0.47
C GLY A 185 -17.96 0.42 -1.50
N THR A 186 -17.04 1.27 -1.07
CA THR A 186 -15.91 1.78 -1.87
C THR A 186 -14.82 0.73 -2.12
N GLY A 187 -14.83 -0.40 -1.38
CA GLY A 187 -13.83 -1.47 -1.43
C GLY A 187 -14.40 -2.77 -2.03
N GLY A 188 -14.33 -2.95 -3.35
CA GLY A 188 -14.68 -4.20 -4.03
C GLY A 188 -13.54 -5.23 -4.04
N MET A 189 -13.75 -6.38 -4.70
CA MET A 189 -12.68 -7.38 -4.91
C MET A 189 -11.45 -6.76 -5.61
N ARG A 190 -11.64 -5.77 -6.47
CA ARG A 190 -10.56 -5.07 -7.16
C ARG A 190 -9.55 -4.45 -6.20
N THR A 191 -10.02 -3.74 -5.15
CA THR A 191 -9.11 -3.12 -4.17
C THR A 191 -8.33 -4.16 -3.39
N LYS A 192 -8.92 -5.32 -3.11
CA LYS A 192 -8.25 -6.45 -2.46
C LYS A 192 -7.16 -7.08 -3.33
N ILE A 193 -7.39 -7.16 -4.64
CA ILE A 193 -6.35 -7.61 -5.60
C ILE A 193 -5.23 -6.59 -5.70
N GLU A 194 -5.52 -5.29 -5.72
CA GLU A 194 -4.48 -4.24 -5.70
C GLU A 194 -3.65 -4.32 -4.40
N ALA A 195 -4.31 -4.47 -3.24
CA ALA A 195 -3.63 -4.68 -1.97
C ALA A 195 -2.76 -5.96 -1.99
N ALA A 196 -3.29 -7.06 -2.53
CA ALA A 196 -2.55 -8.31 -2.67
C ALA A 196 -1.33 -8.16 -3.58
N LYS A 197 -1.41 -7.40 -4.69
CA LYS A 197 -0.27 -7.10 -5.54
C LYS A 197 0.82 -6.36 -4.79
N ILE A 198 0.45 -5.32 -4.03
CA ILE A 198 1.40 -4.55 -3.22
C ILE A 198 2.13 -5.47 -2.24
N ALA A 199 1.38 -6.25 -1.46
CA ALA A 199 1.93 -7.14 -0.46
C ALA A 199 2.81 -8.24 -1.09
N THR A 200 2.30 -9.00 -2.07
CA THR A 200 3.00 -10.15 -2.64
C THR A 200 4.27 -9.76 -3.39
N ASN A 201 4.28 -8.63 -4.08
CA ASN A 201 5.48 -8.11 -4.73
C ASN A 201 6.54 -7.61 -3.74
N ALA A 202 6.12 -7.23 -2.52
CA ALA A 202 7.05 -6.93 -1.42
C ALA A 202 7.52 -8.19 -0.67
N GLY A 203 7.08 -9.37 -1.06
CA GLY A 203 7.44 -10.63 -0.40
C GLY A 203 6.57 -10.99 0.79
N ILE A 204 5.41 -10.33 0.92
CA ILE A 204 4.46 -10.53 2.02
C ILE A 204 3.30 -11.37 1.50
N SER A 205 3.04 -12.51 2.13
CA SER A 205 1.85 -13.30 1.83
C SER A 205 0.60 -12.59 2.34
N MET A 206 -0.51 -12.65 1.60
CA MET A 206 -1.75 -12.01 2.01
C MET A 206 -2.92 -12.98 1.97
N VAL A 207 -3.74 -12.97 3.01
CA VAL A 207 -4.97 -13.77 3.08
C VAL A 207 -6.18 -12.84 3.08
N VAL A 208 -7.16 -13.15 2.24
CA VAL A 208 -8.49 -12.53 2.27
C VAL A 208 -9.48 -13.53 2.85
N ALA A 209 -10.10 -13.21 3.98
CA ALA A 209 -11.00 -14.09 4.71
C ALA A 209 -12.25 -13.36 5.20
N SER A 210 -13.29 -14.12 5.54
CA SER A 210 -14.51 -13.55 6.08
C SER A 210 -14.30 -12.99 7.49
N ARG A 211 -14.89 -11.83 7.79
CA ARG A 211 -14.95 -11.30 9.15
C ARG A 211 -15.61 -12.25 10.16
N ASN A 212 -16.40 -13.22 9.69
CA ASN A 212 -16.97 -14.24 10.55
C ASN A 212 -15.92 -15.24 11.05
N GLU A 213 -14.78 -15.33 10.35
CA GLU A 213 -13.66 -16.22 10.63
C GLU A 213 -12.57 -15.57 11.50
N VAL A 214 -12.82 -14.37 12.05
CA VAL A 214 -11.85 -13.63 12.86
C VAL A 214 -11.33 -14.44 14.06
N GLY A 215 -12.16 -15.31 14.65
CA GLY A 215 -11.74 -16.22 15.72
C GLY A 215 -10.80 -17.35 15.26
N MET A 216 -10.62 -17.50 13.95
CA MET A 216 -9.72 -18.51 13.36
C MET A 216 -8.39 -17.89 12.87
N LEU A 217 -8.08 -16.66 13.30
CA LEU A 217 -6.88 -15.94 12.88
C LEU A 217 -5.60 -16.74 13.15
N HIS A 218 -5.49 -17.41 14.30
CA HIS A 218 -4.37 -18.29 14.62
C HIS A 218 -4.21 -19.44 13.60
N GLU A 219 -5.32 -20.03 13.18
CA GLU A 219 -5.33 -21.12 12.19
C GLU A 219 -4.96 -20.63 10.79
N ILE A 220 -5.36 -19.39 10.44
CA ILE A 220 -4.95 -18.73 9.18
C ILE A 220 -3.43 -18.53 9.18
N VAL A 221 -2.87 -18.00 10.27
CA VAL A 221 -1.42 -17.78 10.41
C VAL A 221 -0.67 -19.12 10.41
N ALA A 222 -1.24 -20.17 10.98
CA ALA A 222 -0.68 -21.54 10.94
C ALA A 222 -0.80 -22.21 9.56
N GLY A 223 -1.37 -21.54 8.54
CA GLY A 223 -1.44 -22.02 7.16
C GLY A 223 -2.65 -22.90 6.83
N LYS A 224 -3.69 -22.93 7.67
CA LYS A 224 -4.96 -23.59 7.28
C LYS A 224 -5.59 -22.87 6.10
N LYS A 225 -6.24 -23.63 5.22
CA LYS A 225 -6.95 -23.13 4.04
C LYS A 225 -8.26 -22.45 4.42
N ILE A 226 -8.17 -21.27 5.00
CA ILE A 226 -9.28 -20.38 5.35
C ILE A 226 -9.15 -19.12 4.49
N GLY A 227 -10.21 -18.75 3.78
CA GLY A 227 -10.13 -17.64 2.84
C GLY A 227 -9.40 -17.98 1.55
N THR A 228 -8.79 -16.98 0.92
CA THR A 228 -7.90 -17.09 -0.23
C THR A 228 -6.51 -16.58 0.12
N LEU A 229 -5.50 -17.43 -0.02
CA LEU A 229 -4.10 -17.08 0.16
C LEU A 229 -3.50 -16.57 -1.15
N PHE A 230 -2.97 -15.36 -1.16
CA PHE A 230 -2.10 -14.81 -2.20
C PHE A 230 -0.65 -14.99 -1.75
N LYS A 231 0.10 -15.83 -2.46
CA LYS A 231 1.48 -16.15 -2.07
C LYS A 231 2.44 -15.02 -2.41
N ALA A 232 3.38 -14.78 -1.50
CA ALA A 232 4.52 -13.90 -1.73
C ALA A 232 5.32 -14.34 -2.96
N THR A 233 5.89 -13.39 -3.70
CA THR A 233 6.77 -13.69 -4.83
C THR A 233 8.11 -14.24 -4.33
N HIS A 234 8.73 -15.17 -5.06
CA HIS A 234 10.04 -15.74 -4.71
C HIS A 234 11.20 -14.73 -4.77
N ARG A 235 11.00 -13.59 -5.42
CA ARG A 235 11.97 -12.49 -5.52
C ARG A 235 11.30 -11.20 -5.10
N PRO A 236 11.15 -10.97 -3.78
CA PRO A 236 10.50 -9.78 -3.28
C PRO A 236 11.28 -8.52 -3.64
N LEU A 237 10.55 -7.45 -3.89
CA LEU A 237 11.14 -6.13 -3.98
C LEU A 237 11.59 -5.71 -2.58
N HIS A 238 12.79 -5.13 -2.44
CA HIS A 238 13.17 -4.49 -1.18
C HIS A 238 12.16 -3.39 -0.82
N ALA A 239 11.95 -3.14 0.47
CA ALA A 239 10.99 -2.15 0.98
C ALA A 239 11.11 -0.78 0.28
N ARG A 240 12.33 -0.36 -0.07
CA ARG A 240 12.59 0.86 -0.84
C ARG A 240 11.98 0.82 -2.24
N LYS A 241 12.13 -0.28 -2.97
CA LYS A 241 11.58 -0.45 -4.33
C LYS A 241 10.07 -0.60 -4.30
N SER A 242 9.53 -1.31 -3.31
CA SER A 242 8.09 -1.39 -3.08
C SER A 242 7.49 -0.02 -2.78
N TRP A 243 8.18 0.80 -1.98
CA TRP A 243 7.75 2.17 -1.72
C TRP A 243 7.79 3.04 -3.00
N ILE A 244 8.85 2.95 -3.82
CA ILE A 244 8.94 3.68 -5.09
C ILE A 244 7.78 3.31 -6.02
N LEU A 245 7.48 2.02 -6.11
CA LEU A 245 6.48 1.52 -7.06
C LEU A 245 5.04 1.82 -6.62
N TYR A 246 4.73 1.57 -5.35
CA TYR A 246 3.35 1.56 -4.84
C TYR A 246 3.01 2.71 -3.91
N GLY A 247 3.96 3.19 -3.13
CA GLY A 247 3.76 4.23 -2.12
C GLY A 247 3.75 5.65 -2.67
N SER A 248 4.18 5.86 -3.92
CA SER A 248 4.39 7.19 -4.46
C SER A 248 3.82 7.38 -5.87
N GLU A 249 3.39 8.60 -6.18
CA GLU A 249 3.09 9.04 -7.54
C GLU A 249 4.34 9.65 -8.18
N ALA A 250 4.43 9.53 -9.50
CA ALA A 250 5.51 10.18 -10.25
C ALA A 250 5.18 11.66 -10.45
N GLU A 251 6.13 12.53 -10.09
CA GLU A 251 6.03 13.98 -10.25
C GLU A 251 6.32 14.43 -11.69
N GLY A 252 6.97 13.55 -12.46
CA GLY A 252 7.28 13.78 -13.87
C GLY A 252 7.56 12.49 -14.61
N VAL A 253 7.91 12.62 -15.90
CA VAL A 253 8.21 11.50 -16.78
C VAL A 253 9.56 11.73 -17.46
N VAL A 254 10.40 10.71 -17.45
CA VAL A 254 11.65 10.66 -18.21
C VAL A 254 11.46 9.67 -19.36
N VAL A 255 11.51 10.16 -20.59
CA VAL A 255 11.37 9.34 -21.79
C VAL A 255 12.75 8.85 -22.22
N VAL A 256 12.86 7.56 -22.48
CA VAL A 256 14.13 6.90 -22.81
C VAL A 256 14.09 6.22 -24.18
N ASP A 257 15.28 6.04 -24.77
CA ASP A 257 15.44 5.28 -26.01
C ASP A 257 15.32 3.76 -25.77
N ASP A 258 15.26 2.98 -26.87
CA ASP A 258 15.13 1.53 -26.83
C ASP A 258 16.36 0.84 -26.21
N GLY A 259 17.53 1.46 -26.30
CA GLY A 259 18.78 0.97 -25.72
C GLY A 259 18.73 1.05 -24.20
N ALA A 260 18.33 2.21 -23.67
CA ALA A 260 18.14 2.43 -22.24
C ALA A 260 16.99 1.57 -21.70
N LYS A 261 15.86 1.49 -22.41
CA LYS A 261 14.73 0.62 -22.03
C LYS A 261 15.20 -0.84 -21.82
N ARG A 262 15.92 -1.41 -22.77
CA ARG A 262 16.46 -2.78 -22.64
C ARG A 262 17.48 -2.90 -21.50
N ALA A 263 18.36 -1.90 -21.32
CA ALA A 263 19.33 -1.91 -20.24
C ALA A 263 18.68 -1.90 -18.86
N LEU A 264 17.58 -1.15 -18.70
CA LEU A 264 16.81 -1.07 -17.46
C LEU A 264 16.02 -2.37 -17.19
N GLN A 265 15.25 -2.86 -18.17
CA GLN A 265 14.33 -3.99 -17.98
C GLN A 265 15.04 -5.35 -17.94
N GLU A 266 16.02 -5.57 -18.83
CA GLU A 266 16.66 -6.88 -19.00
C GLU A 266 17.94 -7.04 -18.19
N LYS A 267 18.69 -5.94 -17.98
CA LYS A 267 20.02 -5.97 -17.35
C LYS A 267 20.07 -5.33 -15.96
N GLY A 268 18.97 -4.75 -15.50
CA GLY A 268 18.88 -4.08 -14.19
C GLY A 268 19.94 -2.97 -14.00
N ARG A 269 20.24 -2.20 -15.05
CA ARG A 269 21.22 -1.13 -15.04
C ARG A 269 20.62 0.17 -14.52
N SER A 270 21.49 1.12 -14.14
CA SER A 270 21.14 2.51 -13.82
C SER A 270 20.75 3.27 -15.10
N LEU A 271 19.93 4.32 -14.96
CA LEU A 271 19.61 5.22 -16.06
C LEU A 271 20.68 6.31 -16.16
N LEU A 272 21.36 6.33 -17.30
CA LEU A 272 22.38 7.35 -17.65
C LEU A 272 21.76 8.46 -18.51
N PRO A 273 22.34 9.68 -18.48
CA PRO A 273 21.86 10.79 -19.31
C PRO A 273 21.80 10.46 -20.81
N SER A 274 22.76 9.66 -21.30
CA SER A 274 22.86 9.28 -22.72
C SER A 274 21.66 8.52 -23.27
N GLY A 275 20.90 7.84 -22.42
CA GLY A 275 19.71 7.10 -22.81
C GLY A 275 18.39 7.93 -22.70
N ILE A 276 18.46 9.18 -22.26
CA ILE A 276 17.29 10.05 -22.07
C ILE A 276 17.03 10.86 -23.34
N VAL A 277 15.80 10.81 -23.80
CA VAL A 277 15.33 11.51 -25.02
C VAL A 277 14.53 12.75 -24.68
N ASP A 278 13.66 12.67 -23.66
CA ASP A 278 12.77 13.76 -23.28
C ASP A 278 12.47 13.76 -21.78
N VAL A 279 12.05 14.92 -21.26
CA VAL A 279 11.69 15.14 -19.85
C VAL A 279 10.38 15.88 -19.77
N GLN A 280 9.41 15.40 -19.02
CA GLN A 280 8.08 15.96 -18.89
C GLN A 280 7.74 16.20 -17.42
N GLY A 281 7.13 17.35 -17.14
CA GLY A 281 6.79 17.77 -15.78
C GLY A 281 7.93 18.52 -15.09
N ASP A 282 7.62 19.09 -13.94
CA ASP A 282 8.58 19.81 -13.11
C ASP A 282 8.79 19.02 -11.81
N PHE A 283 10.06 18.67 -11.54
CA PHE A 283 10.43 17.85 -10.38
C PHE A 283 11.81 18.20 -9.86
N ASP A 284 12.00 18.06 -8.57
CA ASP A 284 13.26 18.32 -7.89
C ASP A 284 14.13 17.06 -7.76
N ARG A 285 15.39 17.28 -7.33
CA ARG A 285 16.28 16.19 -6.92
C ARG A 285 15.65 15.37 -5.81
N GLY A 286 15.65 14.05 -5.98
CA GLY A 286 15.05 13.11 -5.01
C GLY A 286 13.57 12.84 -5.22
N ALA A 287 12.95 13.48 -6.21
CA ALA A 287 11.57 13.20 -6.63
C ALA A 287 11.47 11.82 -7.31
N ILE A 288 10.28 11.26 -7.29
CA ILE A 288 9.99 10.03 -8.04
C ILE A 288 9.47 10.41 -9.42
N VAL A 289 10.08 9.82 -10.44
CA VAL A 289 9.71 10.02 -11.83
C VAL A 289 9.33 8.70 -12.48
N ALA A 290 8.35 8.73 -13.38
CA ALA A 290 8.03 7.61 -14.25
C ALA A 290 9.05 7.54 -15.39
N ILE A 291 9.37 6.34 -15.84
CA ILE A 291 10.20 6.11 -17.01
C ILE A 291 9.30 5.56 -18.11
N ALA A 292 9.30 6.22 -19.27
CA ALA A 292 8.48 5.84 -20.40
C ALA A 292 9.35 5.56 -21.65
N ASP A 293 8.83 4.73 -22.52
CA ASP A 293 9.41 4.51 -23.86
C ASP A 293 8.99 5.63 -24.84
N LEU A 294 9.51 5.56 -26.06
CA LEU A 294 9.22 6.54 -27.13
C LEU A 294 7.73 6.57 -27.53
N GLN A 295 6.96 5.53 -27.21
CA GLN A 295 5.52 5.44 -27.43
C GLN A 295 4.70 6.01 -26.26
N GLY A 296 5.36 6.47 -25.18
CA GLY A 296 4.73 6.98 -23.98
C GLY A 296 4.26 5.91 -22.98
N ASN A 297 4.57 4.63 -23.21
CA ASN A 297 4.24 3.57 -22.26
C ASN A 297 5.16 3.65 -21.05
N ARG A 298 4.60 3.90 -19.87
CA ARG A 298 5.34 3.92 -18.59
C ARG A 298 5.62 2.49 -18.15
N PHE A 299 6.88 2.14 -17.98
CA PHE A 299 7.29 0.78 -17.64
C PHE A 299 8.09 0.66 -16.34
N ALA A 300 8.56 1.77 -15.78
CA ALA A 300 9.28 1.80 -14.51
C ALA A 300 9.06 3.13 -13.76
N LYS A 301 9.47 3.16 -12.50
CA LYS A 301 9.58 4.37 -11.66
C LYS A 301 10.92 4.39 -10.96
N GLY A 302 11.46 5.59 -10.68
CA GLY A 302 12.71 5.70 -9.94
C GLY A 302 12.87 7.05 -9.26
N ILE A 303 13.78 7.12 -8.28
CA ILE A 303 14.17 8.37 -7.62
C ILE A 303 15.27 9.03 -8.44
N THR A 304 15.01 10.24 -8.92
CA THR A 304 15.99 11.00 -9.69
C THR A 304 17.06 11.65 -8.81
N ASN A 305 18.31 11.64 -9.29
CA ASN A 305 19.42 12.32 -8.64
C ASN A 305 19.49 13.82 -9.02
N TYR A 306 18.67 14.26 -9.97
CA TYR A 306 18.71 15.62 -10.53
C TYR A 306 17.31 16.18 -10.74
N SER A 307 17.19 17.53 -10.74
CA SER A 307 15.95 18.21 -11.08
C SER A 307 15.64 18.08 -12.58
N SER A 308 14.36 18.26 -12.94
CA SER A 308 13.87 18.26 -14.34
C SER A 308 14.70 19.19 -15.22
N LEU A 309 14.97 20.41 -14.74
CA LEU A 309 15.79 21.41 -15.46
C LEU A 309 17.22 20.94 -15.73
N PHE A 310 17.81 20.22 -14.78
CA PHE A 310 19.17 19.72 -14.95
C PHE A 310 19.19 18.51 -15.88
N VAL A 311 18.23 17.58 -15.73
CA VAL A 311 18.12 16.41 -16.63
C VAL A 311 17.89 16.86 -18.07
N GLU A 312 17.07 17.90 -18.30
CA GLU A 312 16.83 18.47 -19.62
C GLU A 312 18.12 19.00 -20.28
N ARG A 313 19.05 19.55 -19.49
CA ARG A 313 20.36 20.05 -19.96
C ARG A 313 21.34 18.97 -20.31
N ILE A 314 21.26 17.81 -19.65
CA ILE A 314 22.25 16.72 -19.80
C ILE A 314 21.72 15.55 -20.62
N LYS A 315 20.44 15.51 -20.97
CA LYS A 315 19.84 14.42 -21.75
C LYS A 315 20.59 14.19 -23.07
N GLY A 316 20.77 12.93 -23.42
CA GLY A 316 21.48 12.51 -24.62
C GLY A 316 23.01 12.67 -24.59
N LEU A 317 23.57 13.30 -23.54
CA LEU A 317 25.01 13.51 -23.44
C LEU A 317 25.70 12.30 -22.77
N LYS A 318 26.95 12.06 -23.15
CA LYS A 318 27.81 11.08 -22.47
C LYS A 318 28.38 11.67 -21.17
N SER A 319 28.52 10.82 -20.13
CA SER A 319 29.00 11.23 -18.79
C SER A 319 30.29 12.02 -18.83
N ASP A 320 31.28 11.62 -19.65
CA ASP A 320 32.56 12.30 -19.79
C ASP A 320 32.41 13.76 -20.27
N CYS A 321 31.45 14.02 -21.15
CA CYS A 321 31.15 15.36 -21.66
C CYS A 321 30.47 16.24 -20.61
N ILE A 322 29.69 15.63 -19.72
CA ILE A 322 28.92 16.34 -18.69
C ILE A 322 29.87 16.76 -17.56
N THR A 323 30.72 15.85 -17.09
CA THR A 323 31.67 16.10 -16.00
C THR A 323 32.62 17.28 -16.31
N GLN A 324 32.99 17.46 -17.57
CA GLN A 324 33.84 18.60 -17.98
C GLN A 324 33.10 19.94 -18.02
N LYS A 325 31.78 19.93 -18.16
CA LYS A 325 30.96 21.13 -18.43
C LYS A 325 30.13 21.59 -17.22
N TYR A 326 29.75 20.69 -16.35
CA TYR A 326 28.83 20.95 -15.25
C TYR A 326 29.38 20.51 -13.90
N LEU A 327 29.69 21.47 -13.03
CA LEU A 327 30.16 21.20 -11.65
C LEU A 327 29.12 20.52 -10.76
N ASP A 328 27.85 20.71 -11.06
CA ASP A 328 26.71 20.13 -10.31
C ASP A 328 26.43 18.65 -10.68
N TYR A 329 27.19 18.09 -11.64
CA TYR A 329 27.10 16.68 -12.00
C TYR A 329 27.95 15.84 -11.03
N THR A 330 27.31 15.44 -9.92
CA THR A 330 27.96 14.71 -8.81
C THR A 330 27.78 13.19 -8.89
N GLU A 331 26.75 12.74 -9.59
CA GLU A 331 26.40 11.33 -9.75
C GLU A 331 26.38 10.99 -11.25
N GLU A 332 26.96 9.86 -11.64
CA GLU A 332 26.95 9.43 -13.04
C GLU A 332 25.56 9.13 -13.58
N GLU A 333 24.70 8.62 -12.69
CA GLU A 333 23.36 8.18 -13.06
C GLU A 333 22.30 9.25 -12.77
N VAL A 334 21.37 9.40 -13.67
CA VAL A 334 20.15 10.17 -13.40
C VAL A 334 19.25 9.41 -12.43
N ILE A 335 19.19 8.08 -12.56
CA ILE A 335 18.51 7.19 -11.61
C ILE A 335 19.40 5.97 -11.38
N HIS A 336 19.81 5.76 -10.12
CA HIS A 336 20.58 4.59 -9.75
C HIS A 336 19.69 3.33 -9.72
N ARG A 337 20.21 2.18 -10.12
CA ARG A 337 19.50 0.89 -10.18
C ARG A 337 18.84 0.47 -8.87
N ASP A 338 19.41 0.86 -7.72
CA ASP A 338 18.82 0.56 -6.41
C ASP A 338 17.64 1.48 -6.07
N ASN A 339 17.46 2.54 -6.87
CA ASN A 339 16.39 3.52 -6.78
C ASN A 339 15.36 3.37 -7.90
N LEU A 340 15.40 2.25 -8.63
CA LEU A 340 14.59 1.98 -9.82
C LEU A 340 13.79 0.69 -9.62
#